data_1b6059447dd0b7366ffa5ce060dead17
#
_entry.id   1b6059447dd0b7366ffa5ce060dead17
#
_cell.length_a   1.000
_cell.length_b   1.000
_cell.length_c   1.000
_cell.angle_alpha   90.00
_cell.angle_beta   90.00
_cell.angle_gamma   90.00
#
_symmetry.space_group_name_H-M   'P 1'
#
loop_
_entity.id
_entity.type
_entity.pdbx_description
1 polymer ?
#
loop_
_entity_poly.entity_id
_entity_poly.type
_entity_poly.pdbx_seq_one_letter_code
_entity_poly.pdbx_strand_id
1 'polypeptide(L)'
;MRIQLPQKVHDIIETIQAAGYEAYAVGGCVRDSILGKEPNDWEITTSAKPEEVKKLFNRTIDTGIQHGTVTVMIDKEGFEVTTYRIDGEYEDSRHPKEVTFTANLAEDLRRRDFTINAMAYNEKDGLIDIFEGIQDMEQGIIRCVGDAKERFTEDALRMMRAVRFSAQLGYQIEEKTKAAIKELAPTIKNISAERIQVELVKLLVSNHPDFLRIAYETNLTKYFLPEFDICMETAQNNPHHCYSVGEHILHTLKEVEPDKVLRLAMLFHDIGKPQTLTIDEKGITHNHGHAQVGEEMTVKILRRLKFDNDTINKVRKLVRYHDQKVEPGAKYVRRAVNRMGEIIFPLLFSVKYADIMAQSDYEREEKLQRLAVIKEIYEEILERNECLSLKDLAVTGSDLIAAGMQPGKEIGNILHKLLEIVLENPECNRKEYLLSLLPLQD
;
A
#
# COMPACT_ATOMS: atom_id res chain seq x y z
N MET A 1 16.61 -7.92 29.72
CA MET A 1 16.36 -8.40 28.32
C MET A 1 17.61 -8.12 27.51
N ARG A 2 18.08 -9.06 26.68
CA ARG A 2 19.25 -8.85 25.83
C ARG A 2 18.79 -8.84 24.36
N ILE A 3 19.11 -7.77 23.65
CA ILE A 3 18.84 -7.61 22.20
C ILE A 3 20.17 -7.90 21.49
N GLN A 4 20.12 -8.67 20.42
CA GLN A 4 21.30 -8.94 19.58
C GLN A 4 21.41 -7.83 18.54
N LEU A 5 22.39 -6.96 18.69
CA LEU A 5 22.69 -5.92 17.71
C LEU A 5 23.46 -6.53 16.53
N PRO A 6 23.18 -6.11 15.27
CA PRO A 6 24.09 -6.38 14.15
C PRO A 6 25.48 -5.81 14.44
N GLN A 7 26.53 -6.50 13.98
CA GLN A 7 27.90 -6.11 14.26
C GLN A 7 28.20 -4.66 13.90
N LYS A 8 27.71 -4.16 12.75
CA LYS A 8 27.93 -2.78 12.32
C LYS A 8 27.26 -1.76 13.25
N VAL A 9 26.07 -2.07 13.76
CA VAL A 9 25.34 -1.21 14.73
C VAL A 9 26.10 -1.19 16.06
N HIS A 10 26.55 -2.36 16.53
CA HIS A 10 27.39 -2.49 17.71
C HIS A 10 28.67 -1.64 17.58
N ASP A 11 29.41 -1.78 16.46
CA ASP A 11 30.66 -1.04 16.22
C ASP A 11 30.47 0.47 16.19
N ILE A 12 29.34 0.95 15.63
CA ILE A 12 28.99 2.39 15.63
C ILE A 12 28.77 2.86 17.07
N ILE A 13 27.95 2.14 17.84
CA ILE A 13 27.62 2.49 19.23
C ILE A 13 28.91 2.46 20.08
N GLU A 14 29.73 1.44 19.97
CA GLU A 14 30.98 1.33 20.71
C GLU A 14 31.97 2.44 20.36
N THR A 15 32.11 2.79 19.07
CA THR A 15 32.98 3.88 18.63
C THR A 15 32.57 5.23 19.25
N ILE A 16 31.26 5.51 19.29
CA ILE A 16 30.74 6.74 19.88
C ILE A 16 30.94 6.73 21.39
N GLN A 17 30.70 5.60 22.08
CA GLN A 17 30.88 5.46 23.51
C GLN A 17 32.35 5.56 23.93
N ALA A 18 33.27 4.98 23.15
CA ALA A 18 34.71 5.08 23.38
C ALA A 18 35.23 6.53 23.30
N ALA A 19 34.54 7.39 22.54
CA ALA A 19 34.81 8.81 22.46
C ALA A 19 34.21 9.63 23.62
N GLY A 20 33.53 8.98 24.57
CA GLY A 20 32.96 9.60 25.77
C GLY A 20 31.53 10.10 25.64
N TYR A 21 30.82 9.73 24.57
CA TYR A 21 29.43 10.08 24.35
C TYR A 21 28.49 8.90 24.67
N GLU A 22 27.22 9.19 24.93
CA GLU A 22 26.19 8.15 24.98
C GLU A 22 25.75 7.78 23.56
N ALA A 23 25.43 6.49 23.34
CA ALA A 23 24.84 6.02 22.09
C ALA A 23 23.99 4.76 22.34
N TYR A 24 22.82 4.73 21.66
CA TYR A 24 21.82 3.66 21.77
C TYR A 24 21.15 3.40 20.42
N ALA A 25 20.84 2.14 20.14
CA ALA A 25 19.80 1.78 19.18
C ALA A 25 18.45 2.24 19.74
N VAL A 26 17.53 2.75 18.90
CA VAL A 26 16.30 3.41 19.38
C VAL A 26 15.13 3.24 18.44
N GLY A 27 13.92 3.19 18.96
CA GLY A 27 12.71 3.24 18.16
C GLY A 27 12.25 1.89 17.64
N GLY A 28 11.90 1.86 16.36
CA GLY A 28 11.30 0.68 15.71
C GLY A 28 12.16 -0.57 15.79
N CYS A 29 13.48 -0.45 15.64
CA CYS A 29 14.39 -1.58 15.70
C CYS A 29 14.42 -2.25 17.08
N VAL A 30 14.36 -1.45 18.15
CA VAL A 30 14.30 -1.99 19.53
C VAL A 30 12.98 -2.73 19.76
N ARG A 31 11.86 -2.13 19.39
CA ARG A 31 10.53 -2.77 19.45
C ARG A 31 10.50 -4.08 18.67
N ASP A 32 10.94 -4.08 17.42
CA ASP A 32 10.86 -5.26 16.55
C ASP A 32 11.77 -6.38 17.05
N SER A 33 12.97 -6.05 17.56
CA SER A 33 13.85 -7.02 18.24
C SER A 33 13.23 -7.64 19.49
N ILE A 34 12.51 -6.86 20.31
CA ILE A 34 11.78 -7.36 21.48
C ILE A 34 10.67 -8.31 21.05
N LEU A 35 9.99 -8.04 19.93
CA LEU A 35 8.94 -8.88 19.34
C LEU A 35 9.50 -10.12 18.60
N GLY A 36 10.82 -10.32 18.59
CA GLY A 36 11.46 -11.42 17.86
C GLY A 36 11.41 -11.28 16.35
N LYS A 37 11.19 -10.07 15.84
CA LYS A 37 11.22 -9.74 14.41
C LYS A 37 12.59 -9.17 14.04
N GLU A 38 13.05 -9.43 12.83
CA GLU A 38 14.26 -8.81 12.30
C GLU A 38 13.96 -7.39 11.86
N PRO A 39 14.62 -6.35 12.43
CA PRO A 39 14.44 -4.98 12.03
C PRO A 39 14.94 -4.72 10.60
N ASN A 40 14.17 -3.99 9.80
CA ASN A 40 14.60 -3.58 8.46
C ASN A 40 15.67 -2.47 8.52
N ASP A 41 15.49 -1.52 9.44
CA ASP A 41 16.34 -0.35 9.59
C ASP A 41 16.76 -0.19 11.06
N TRP A 42 18.00 0.23 11.28
CA TRP A 42 18.53 0.50 12.61
C TRP A 42 18.79 2.01 12.79
N GLU A 43 18.04 2.62 13.68
CA GLU A 43 18.25 4.01 14.11
C GLU A 43 19.14 4.04 15.35
N ILE A 44 20.11 4.95 15.36
CA ILE A 44 21.00 5.19 16.51
C ILE A 44 20.77 6.61 16.98
N THR A 45 20.68 6.79 18.29
CA THR A 45 20.60 8.11 18.93
C THR A 45 21.79 8.32 19.86
N THR A 46 22.32 9.57 19.97
CA THR A 46 23.54 9.87 20.69
C THR A 46 23.54 11.24 21.33
N SER A 47 24.33 11.42 22.40
CA SER A 47 24.63 12.74 22.99
C SER A 47 25.66 13.53 22.17
N ALA A 48 26.40 12.89 21.25
CA ALA A 48 27.35 13.56 20.36
C ALA A 48 26.63 14.47 19.36
N LYS A 49 27.15 15.67 19.13
CA LYS A 49 26.63 16.58 18.10
C LYS A 49 27.00 16.07 16.69
N PRO A 50 26.31 16.48 15.63
CA PRO A 50 26.58 16.01 14.26
C PRO A 50 28.05 16.16 13.86
N GLU A 51 28.68 17.27 14.19
CA GLU A 51 30.10 17.54 13.88
C GLU A 51 31.06 16.61 14.65
N GLU A 52 30.66 16.12 15.81
CA GLU A 52 31.42 15.18 16.62
C GLU A 52 31.30 13.80 16.03
N VAL A 53 30.08 13.38 15.65
CA VAL A 53 29.85 12.11 14.93
C VAL A 53 30.66 12.05 13.63
N LYS A 54 30.68 13.15 12.84
CA LYS A 54 31.47 13.21 11.59
C LYS A 54 32.95 13.02 11.78
N LYS A 55 33.52 13.44 12.94
CA LYS A 55 34.93 13.25 13.25
C LYS A 55 35.31 11.83 13.63
N LEU A 56 34.36 11.04 14.13
CA LEU A 56 34.56 9.67 14.59
C LEU A 56 34.56 8.64 13.45
N PHE A 57 33.96 8.96 12.30
CA PHE A 57 33.81 8.02 11.19
C PHE A 57 34.41 8.53 9.89
N ASN A 58 35.08 7.63 9.16
CA ASN A 58 35.77 7.95 7.90
C ASN A 58 34.86 8.46 6.80
N ARG A 59 33.59 8.02 6.78
CA ARG A 59 32.63 8.37 5.75
C ARG A 59 31.25 8.62 6.34
N THR A 60 30.74 9.82 6.16
CA THR A 60 29.42 10.24 6.58
C THR A 60 28.71 11.00 5.46
N ILE A 61 27.39 11.04 5.50
CA ILE A 61 26.54 11.80 4.57
C ILE A 61 25.61 12.69 5.41
N ASP A 62 25.51 13.96 5.04
CA ASP A 62 24.65 14.94 5.69
C ASP A 62 23.20 14.77 5.20
N THR A 63 22.47 13.83 5.76
CA THR A 63 21.08 13.52 5.38
C THR A 63 20.04 14.39 6.08
N GLY A 64 20.41 15.01 7.19
CA GLY A 64 19.49 15.83 7.99
C GLY A 64 20.21 16.63 9.08
N ILE A 65 21.37 17.22 8.77
CA ILE A 65 22.23 17.90 9.76
C ILE A 65 21.50 19.02 10.51
N GLN A 66 20.57 19.71 9.84
CA GLN A 66 19.73 20.74 10.47
C GLN A 66 18.83 20.20 11.59
N HIS A 67 18.53 18.89 11.52
CA HIS A 67 17.72 18.18 12.51
C HIS A 67 18.54 17.24 13.38
N GLY A 68 19.88 17.32 13.29
CA GLY A 68 20.79 16.53 14.10
C GLY A 68 21.10 15.14 13.57
N THR A 69 20.70 14.79 12.34
CA THR A 69 20.92 13.45 11.76
C THR A 69 22.08 13.45 10.78
N VAL A 70 22.96 12.47 10.95
CA VAL A 70 24.08 12.15 10.05
C VAL A 70 24.00 10.66 9.71
N THR A 71 24.16 10.32 8.44
CA THR A 71 24.25 8.91 8.02
C THR A 71 25.71 8.47 8.05
N VAL A 72 26.04 7.52 8.92
CA VAL A 72 27.33 6.84 8.96
C VAL A 72 27.36 5.72 7.94
N MET A 73 28.39 5.69 7.10
CA MET A 73 28.53 4.70 6.03
C MET A 73 29.55 3.63 6.42
N ILE A 74 29.10 2.35 6.52
CA ILE A 74 29.96 1.17 6.72
C ILE A 74 29.71 0.20 5.59
N ASP A 75 30.74 -0.20 4.84
CA ASP A 75 30.68 -1.15 3.73
C ASP A 75 29.54 -0.87 2.72
N LYS A 76 29.33 0.39 2.34
CA LYS A 76 28.28 0.89 1.45
C LYS A 76 26.87 0.88 2.05
N GLU A 77 26.69 0.49 3.30
CA GLU A 77 25.44 0.54 4.04
C GLU A 77 25.40 1.80 4.91
N GLY A 78 24.25 2.46 4.97
CA GLY A 78 24.06 3.71 5.70
C GLY A 78 23.26 3.48 6.98
N PHE A 79 23.75 4.04 8.10
CA PHE A 79 23.12 3.99 9.40
C PHE A 79 22.82 5.42 9.87
N GLU A 80 21.56 5.71 10.19
CA GLU A 80 21.17 7.02 10.70
C GLU A 80 21.57 7.17 12.16
N VAL A 81 22.39 8.19 12.44
CA VAL A 81 22.81 8.58 13.79
C VAL A 81 22.26 9.97 14.07
N THR A 82 21.37 10.07 15.04
CA THR A 82 20.69 11.33 15.40
C THR A 82 21.12 11.80 16.78
N THR A 83 21.55 13.06 16.86
CA THR A 83 21.84 13.72 18.14
C THR A 83 20.58 13.88 18.96
N TYR A 84 20.65 13.65 20.29
CA TYR A 84 19.56 13.93 21.21
C TYR A 84 19.09 15.37 21.06
N ARG A 85 17.79 15.54 20.97
CA ARG A 85 17.21 16.86 20.74
C ARG A 85 15.88 17.05 21.44
N ILE A 86 15.60 18.33 21.70
CA ILE A 86 14.30 18.82 22.08
C ILE A 86 13.77 19.59 20.87
N ASP A 87 12.60 19.20 20.41
CA ASP A 87 11.95 19.92 19.32
C ASP A 87 11.26 21.16 19.89
N GLY A 88 11.49 22.35 19.29
CA GLY A 88 10.84 23.60 19.67
C GLY A 88 9.38 23.66 19.18
N GLU A 89 8.79 24.86 19.18
CA GLU A 89 7.44 25.07 18.66
C GLU A 89 7.34 24.67 17.18
N TYR A 90 6.23 24.01 16.79
CA TYR A 90 5.95 23.62 15.42
C TYR A 90 5.07 24.68 14.73
N GLU A 91 5.47 25.14 13.55
CA GLU A 91 4.71 26.15 12.78
C GLU A 91 3.70 25.53 11.81
N ASP A 92 4.05 24.39 11.19
CA ASP A 92 3.34 23.80 10.06
C ASP A 92 2.82 22.40 10.35
N SER A 93 2.69 22.01 11.62
CA SER A 93 2.33 20.66 12.06
C SER A 93 3.31 19.57 11.56
N ARG A 94 4.59 19.94 11.31
CA ARG A 94 5.62 19.03 10.82
C ARG A 94 7.03 19.34 11.30
N HIS A 95 7.45 20.59 11.16
CA HIS A 95 8.83 20.98 11.42
C HIS A 95 8.90 21.85 12.67
N PRO A 96 9.74 21.51 13.65
CA PRO A 96 10.04 22.43 14.71
C PRO A 96 10.78 23.66 14.14
N LYS A 97 10.42 24.86 14.58
CA LYS A 97 11.09 26.10 14.22
C LYS A 97 12.58 26.06 14.52
N GLU A 98 12.92 25.49 15.68
CA GLU A 98 14.27 25.34 16.17
C GLU A 98 14.42 23.95 16.80
N VAL A 99 15.61 23.40 16.66
CA VAL A 99 16.01 22.16 17.31
C VAL A 99 17.11 22.51 18.31
N THR A 100 16.89 22.19 19.55
CA THR A 100 17.90 22.36 20.60
C THR A 100 18.51 21.01 20.93
N PHE A 101 19.84 20.88 20.75
CA PHE A 101 20.52 19.64 21.14
C PHE A 101 20.62 19.57 22.67
N THR A 102 20.39 18.38 23.19
CA THR A 102 20.47 18.04 24.61
C THR A 102 21.42 16.89 24.83
N ALA A 103 21.93 16.75 26.06
CA ALA A 103 22.69 15.59 26.46
C ALA A 103 21.81 14.54 27.18
N ASN A 104 20.50 14.79 27.27
CA ASN A 104 19.57 13.95 28.06
C ASN A 104 18.76 13.03 27.14
N LEU A 105 19.01 11.73 27.21
CA LEU A 105 18.28 10.70 26.48
C LEU A 105 16.76 10.76 26.75
N ALA A 106 16.34 11.03 27.99
CA ALA A 106 14.92 11.08 28.33
C ALA A 106 14.16 12.16 27.54
N GLU A 107 14.80 13.31 27.26
CA GLU A 107 14.21 14.36 26.42
C GLU A 107 14.08 13.92 24.96
N ASP A 108 15.07 13.21 24.42
CA ASP A 108 15.00 12.65 23.05
C ASP A 108 13.89 11.58 22.93
N LEU A 109 13.73 10.73 23.92
CA LEU A 109 12.67 9.73 23.94
C LEU A 109 11.27 10.36 24.10
N ARG A 110 11.16 11.47 24.87
CA ARG A 110 9.89 12.17 25.14
C ARG A 110 9.25 12.77 23.88
N ARG A 111 10.04 13.23 22.92
CA ARG A 111 9.50 13.80 21.66
C ARG A 111 9.00 12.77 20.67
N ARG A 112 9.22 11.46 20.93
CA ARG A 112 8.78 10.37 20.04
C ARG A 112 7.26 10.22 20.05
N ASP A 113 6.76 9.51 19.05
CA ASP A 113 5.32 9.37 18.82
C ASP A 113 4.62 8.46 19.85
N PHE A 114 5.11 7.22 20.00
CA PHE A 114 4.46 6.21 20.82
C PHE A 114 5.44 5.56 21.79
N THR A 115 4.92 5.12 22.94
CA THR A 115 5.69 4.46 24.00
C THR A 115 6.50 3.28 23.48
N ILE A 116 5.88 2.44 22.62
CA ILE A 116 6.50 1.27 22.01
C ILE A 116 7.68 1.61 21.07
N ASN A 117 7.83 2.87 20.67
CA ASN A 117 8.95 3.40 19.87
C ASN A 117 9.86 4.33 20.66
N ALA A 118 9.58 4.52 21.96
CA ALA A 118 10.36 5.40 22.84
C ALA A 118 11.24 4.58 23.80
N MET A 119 11.81 3.50 23.30
CA MET A 119 12.76 2.64 24.00
C MET A 119 14.12 2.71 23.34
N ALA A 120 15.19 2.65 24.15
CA ALA A 120 16.56 2.67 23.70
C ALA A 120 17.35 1.47 24.25
N TYR A 121 18.33 0.99 23.50
CA TYR A 121 19.14 -0.17 23.90
C TYR A 121 20.60 -0.02 23.50
N ASN A 122 21.50 -0.35 24.40
CA ASN A 122 22.88 -0.71 24.09
C ASN A 122 23.32 -1.90 24.98
N GLU A 123 24.45 -2.50 24.68
CA GLU A 123 24.91 -3.69 25.45
C GLU A 123 25.43 -3.34 26.86
N LYS A 124 25.91 -2.12 27.07
CA LYS A 124 26.47 -1.66 28.33
C LYS A 124 25.38 -1.40 29.38
N ASP A 125 24.36 -0.61 29.01
CA ASP A 125 23.34 -0.12 29.92
C ASP A 125 22.06 -0.98 29.85
N GLY A 126 21.94 -1.85 28.84
CA GLY A 126 20.76 -2.67 28.58
C GLY A 126 19.61 -1.86 27.98
N LEU A 127 18.41 -2.31 28.21
CA LEU A 127 17.19 -1.67 27.72
C LEU A 127 16.75 -0.53 28.64
N ILE A 128 16.54 0.63 28.06
CA ILE A 128 16.01 1.83 28.70
C ILE A 128 14.58 2.04 28.20
N ASP A 129 13.62 1.94 29.10
CA ASP A 129 12.19 2.12 28.87
C ASP A 129 11.60 3.04 29.94
N ILE A 130 11.60 4.34 29.64
CA ILE A 130 11.15 5.39 30.59
C ILE A 130 9.63 5.57 30.52
N PHE A 131 9.03 5.21 29.39
CA PHE A 131 7.62 5.49 29.08
C PHE A 131 6.74 4.23 29.06
N GLU A 132 7.20 3.14 29.69
CA GLU A 132 6.44 1.90 29.84
C GLU A 132 6.06 1.23 28.49
N GLY A 133 6.94 1.36 27.48
CA GLY A 133 6.73 0.78 26.16
C GLY A 133 6.62 -0.74 26.17
N ILE A 134 7.37 -1.43 27.04
CA ILE A 134 7.27 -2.89 27.23
C ILE A 134 5.88 -3.27 27.72
N GLN A 135 5.36 -2.56 28.72
CA GLN A 135 4.04 -2.84 29.29
C GLN A 135 2.94 -2.64 28.23
N ASP A 136 3.03 -1.58 27.42
CA ASP A 136 2.09 -1.34 26.33
C ASP A 136 2.21 -2.42 25.24
N MET A 137 3.41 -2.91 24.95
CA MET A 137 3.61 -4.04 24.03
C MET A 137 2.99 -5.35 24.56
N GLU A 138 3.16 -5.64 25.82
CA GLU A 138 2.57 -6.83 26.47
C GLU A 138 1.04 -6.75 26.49
N GLN A 139 0.48 -5.56 26.66
CA GLN A 139 -0.96 -5.30 26.65
C GLN A 139 -1.55 -5.16 25.24
N GLY A 140 -0.71 -5.07 24.19
CA GLY A 140 -1.14 -4.83 22.82
C GLY A 140 -1.75 -3.44 22.62
N ILE A 141 -1.11 -2.38 23.16
CA ILE A 141 -1.61 -1.01 23.16
C ILE A 141 -0.69 -0.08 22.37
N ILE A 142 -1.28 0.79 21.56
CA ILE A 142 -0.63 1.95 20.93
C ILE A 142 -1.01 3.19 21.76
N ARG A 143 -0.04 3.73 22.49
CA ARG A 143 -0.18 4.90 23.35
C ARG A 143 0.82 5.97 22.96
N CYS A 144 0.39 7.24 22.89
CA CYS A 144 1.31 8.37 22.72
C CYS A 144 2.24 8.53 23.92
N VAL A 145 3.46 9.01 23.65
CA VAL A 145 4.36 9.45 24.73
C VAL A 145 3.84 10.77 25.30
N GLY A 146 3.52 10.79 26.59
CA GLY A 146 2.96 11.98 27.25
C GLY A 146 1.53 12.30 26.81
N ASP A 147 1.26 13.57 26.49
CA ASP A 147 -0.07 14.01 26.07
C ASP A 147 -0.27 13.82 24.55
N ALA A 148 -1.31 13.07 24.19
CA ALA A 148 -1.59 12.73 22.80
C ALA A 148 -1.95 13.97 21.96
N LYS A 149 -2.63 14.96 22.54
CA LYS A 149 -2.99 16.20 21.82
C LYS A 149 -1.75 17.03 21.47
N GLU A 150 -0.82 17.12 22.41
CA GLU A 150 0.47 17.77 22.14
C GLU A 150 1.20 17.05 20.99
N ARG A 151 1.35 15.73 21.07
CA ARG A 151 2.04 14.92 20.05
C ARG A 151 1.42 15.06 18.67
N PHE A 152 0.10 15.10 18.56
CA PHE A 152 -0.60 15.25 17.25
C PHE A 152 -0.62 16.71 16.76
N THR A 153 -0.54 17.69 17.64
CA THR A 153 -0.38 19.10 17.27
C THR A 153 0.99 19.35 16.67
N GLU A 154 2.05 18.69 17.20
CA GLU A 154 3.40 18.77 16.66
C GLU A 154 3.50 18.18 15.24
N ASP A 155 3.03 16.95 15.02
CA ASP A 155 2.97 16.32 13.70
C ASP A 155 1.66 15.53 13.56
N ALA A 156 0.73 16.11 12.81
CA ALA A 156 -0.58 15.50 12.56
C ALA A 156 -0.49 14.15 11.84
N LEU A 157 0.62 13.83 11.14
CA LEU A 157 0.82 12.52 10.55
C LEU A 157 0.89 11.40 11.60
N ARG A 158 1.26 11.72 12.84
CA ARG A 158 1.28 10.74 13.94
C ARG A 158 -0.08 10.09 14.16
N MET A 159 -1.19 10.75 13.81
CA MET A 159 -2.53 10.16 13.83
C MET A 159 -2.65 8.98 12.85
N MET A 160 -2.19 9.15 11.61
CA MET A 160 -2.14 8.04 10.63
C MET A 160 -1.14 6.96 11.04
N ARG A 161 -0.01 7.35 11.64
CA ARG A 161 0.98 6.41 12.18
C ARG A 161 0.39 5.54 13.30
N ALA A 162 -0.46 6.11 14.18
CA ALA A 162 -1.17 5.33 15.22
C ALA A 162 -2.03 4.23 14.60
N VAL A 163 -2.85 4.57 13.62
CA VAL A 163 -3.70 3.59 12.91
C VAL A 163 -2.85 2.56 12.19
N ARG A 164 -1.79 2.98 11.52
CA ARG A 164 -0.87 2.06 10.83
C ARG A 164 -0.17 1.10 11.80
N PHE A 165 0.37 1.58 12.92
CA PHE A 165 1.01 0.68 13.90
C PHE A 165 0.00 -0.27 14.53
N SER A 166 -1.21 0.20 14.81
CA SER A 166 -2.32 -0.65 15.22
C SER A 166 -2.56 -1.78 14.21
N ALA A 167 -2.63 -1.46 12.91
CA ALA A 167 -2.82 -2.43 11.84
C ALA A 167 -1.62 -3.39 11.63
N GLN A 168 -0.39 -2.91 11.78
CA GLN A 168 0.81 -3.73 11.61
C GLN A 168 1.05 -4.71 12.77
N LEU A 169 0.70 -4.30 13.98
CA LEU A 169 0.96 -5.08 15.19
C LEU A 169 -0.27 -5.84 15.70
N GLY A 170 -1.47 -5.49 15.23
CA GLY A 170 -2.73 -6.02 15.76
C GLY A 170 -3.09 -5.43 17.12
N TYR A 171 -2.54 -4.26 17.46
CA TYR A 171 -2.71 -3.62 18.76
C TYR A 171 -3.87 -2.65 18.77
N GLN A 172 -4.49 -2.45 19.93
CA GLN A 172 -5.54 -1.45 20.12
C GLN A 172 -4.93 -0.07 20.37
N ILE A 173 -5.58 0.97 19.87
CA ILE A 173 -5.19 2.34 20.23
C ILE A 173 -5.81 2.68 21.58
N GLU A 174 -4.99 3.21 22.52
CA GLU A 174 -5.47 3.68 23.82
C GLU A 174 -6.61 4.70 23.66
N GLU A 175 -7.62 4.63 24.51
CA GLU A 175 -8.83 5.45 24.40
C GLU A 175 -8.55 6.97 24.39
N LYS A 176 -7.60 7.44 25.22
CA LYS A 176 -7.21 8.86 25.23
C LYS A 176 -6.52 9.26 23.93
N THR A 177 -5.64 8.39 23.43
CA THR A 177 -4.96 8.55 22.14
C THR A 177 -5.98 8.55 21.00
N LYS A 178 -6.96 7.63 20.99
CA LYS A 178 -8.05 7.56 20.00
C LYS A 178 -8.96 8.80 20.04
N ALA A 179 -9.29 9.28 21.24
CA ALA A 179 -10.06 10.51 21.41
C ALA A 179 -9.33 11.75 20.87
N ALA A 180 -8.02 11.85 21.11
CA ALA A 180 -7.20 12.93 20.58
C ALA A 180 -7.10 12.89 19.04
N ILE A 181 -7.00 11.68 18.43
CA ILE A 181 -7.08 11.52 16.97
C ILE A 181 -8.39 12.11 16.45
N LYS A 182 -9.52 11.74 17.05
CA LYS A 182 -10.85 12.20 16.61
C LYS A 182 -11.00 13.71 16.71
N GLU A 183 -10.49 14.34 17.77
CA GLU A 183 -10.55 15.77 18.00
C GLU A 183 -9.68 16.53 16.99
N LEU A 184 -8.45 16.02 16.73
CA LEU A 184 -7.46 16.68 15.88
C LEU A 184 -7.45 16.19 14.42
N ALA A 185 -8.36 15.28 14.04
CA ALA A 185 -8.48 14.77 12.67
C ALA A 185 -8.48 15.87 11.58
N PRO A 186 -9.12 17.05 11.77
CA PRO A 186 -9.08 18.13 10.77
C PRO A 186 -7.66 18.61 10.41
N THR A 187 -6.70 18.49 11.32
CA THR A 187 -5.32 18.97 11.11
C THR A 187 -4.53 18.10 10.13
N ILE A 188 -5.01 16.90 9.81
CA ILE A 188 -4.37 16.02 8.80
C ILE A 188 -4.31 16.68 7.41
N LYS A 189 -5.15 17.68 7.13
CA LYS A 189 -5.11 18.49 5.91
C LYS A 189 -3.81 19.26 5.72
N ASN A 190 -3.10 19.52 6.81
CA ASN A 190 -1.80 20.22 6.79
C ASN A 190 -0.66 19.30 6.33
N ILE A 191 -0.91 17.99 6.27
CA ILE A 191 0.09 17.00 5.87
C ILE A 191 0.06 16.80 4.36
N SER A 192 1.24 16.70 3.75
CA SER A 192 1.35 16.46 2.31
C SER A 192 0.76 15.10 1.92
N ALA A 193 0.17 15.06 0.74
CA ALA A 193 -0.49 13.84 0.23
C ALA A 193 0.50 12.67 0.10
N GLU A 194 1.76 12.93 -0.22
CA GLU A 194 2.83 11.94 -0.31
C GLU A 194 3.09 11.25 1.04
N ARG A 195 3.09 12.02 2.14
CA ARG A 195 3.28 11.45 3.48
C ARG A 195 2.06 10.60 3.89
N ILE A 196 0.84 11.07 3.62
CA ILE A 196 -0.39 10.32 3.86
C ILE A 196 -0.40 9.03 3.05
N GLN A 197 -0.02 9.09 1.76
CA GLN A 197 0.10 7.94 0.87
C GLN A 197 0.98 6.84 1.46
N VAL A 198 2.17 7.21 1.96
CA VAL A 198 3.11 6.24 2.52
C VAL A 198 2.52 5.51 3.73
N GLU A 199 1.87 6.24 4.64
CA GLU A 199 1.22 5.63 5.81
C GLU A 199 0.02 4.76 5.41
N LEU A 200 -0.80 5.23 4.45
CA LEU A 200 -1.94 4.47 3.92
C LEU A 200 -1.48 3.15 3.28
N VAL A 201 -0.45 3.18 2.43
CA VAL A 201 0.08 1.94 1.80
C VAL A 201 0.60 0.98 2.86
N LYS A 202 1.38 1.46 3.84
CA LYS A 202 1.89 0.61 4.94
C LYS A 202 0.76 0.01 5.80
N LEU A 203 -0.35 0.73 5.96
CA LEU A 203 -1.54 0.22 6.63
C LEU A 203 -2.20 -0.87 5.79
N LEU A 204 -2.43 -0.62 4.50
CA LEU A 204 -3.12 -1.55 3.60
C LEU A 204 -2.35 -2.86 3.42
N VAL A 205 -1.02 -2.84 3.33
CA VAL A 205 -0.20 -4.06 3.18
C VAL A 205 0.13 -4.73 4.52
N SER A 206 -0.44 -4.26 5.63
CA SER A 206 -0.29 -4.89 6.94
C SER A 206 -1.13 -6.16 7.08
N ASN A 207 -0.97 -6.84 8.24
CA ASN A 207 -1.76 -8.02 8.57
C ASN A 207 -3.22 -7.71 8.92
N HIS A 208 -3.53 -6.44 9.27
CA HIS A 208 -4.88 -6.00 9.63
C HIS A 208 -5.28 -4.77 8.81
N PRO A 209 -5.42 -4.89 7.48
CA PRO A 209 -5.78 -3.75 6.61
C PRO A 209 -7.19 -3.21 6.89
N ASP A 210 -8.06 -4.03 7.46
CA ASP A 210 -9.39 -3.70 7.93
C ASP A 210 -9.39 -2.68 9.08
N PHE A 211 -8.23 -2.43 9.73
CA PHE A 211 -8.07 -1.35 10.71
C PHE A 211 -8.13 0.06 10.08
N LEU A 212 -8.24 0.16 8.75
CA LEU A 212 -8.70 1.39 8.10
C LEU A 212 -10.04 1.88 8.68
N ARG A 213 -10.86 0.97 9.26
CA ARG A 213 -12.05 1.29 10.05
C ARG A 213 -11.75 2.29 11.18
N ILE A 214 -10.61 2.17 11.87
CA ILE A 214 -10.23 3.09 12.94
C ILE A 214 -10.07 4.52 12.41
N ALA A 215 -9.49 4.67 11.20
CA ALA A 215 -9.37 5.96 10.56
C ALA A 215 -10.76 6.56 10.22
N TYR A 216 -11.73 5.73 9.81
CA TYR A 216 -13.12 6.16 9.61
C TYR A 216 -13.78 6.55 10.94
N GLU A 217 -13.74 5.70 11.98
CA GLU A 217 -14.35 5.96 13.30
C GLU A 217 -13.79 7.22 13.98
N THR A 218 -12.56 7.57 13.69
CA THR A 218 -11.88 8.77 14.19
C THR A 218 -11.98 9.98 13.25
N ASN A 219 -12.78 9.89 12.18
CA ASN A 219 -12.99 10.92 11.17
C ASN A 219 -11.73 11.32 10.37
N LEU A 220 -10.65 10.55 10.40
CA LEU A 220 -9.46 10.84 9.62
C LEU A 220 -9.72 10.71 8.11
N THR A 221 -10.40 9.63 7.69
CA THR A 221 -10.73 9.37 6.27
C THR A 221 -11.49 10.50 5.63
N LYS A 222 -12.35 11.20 6.39
CA LYS A 222 -13.12 12.36 5.92
C LYS A 222 -12.25 13.44 5.25
N TYR A 223 -10.99 13.53 5.61
CA TYR A 223 -10.09 14.59 5.14
C TYR A 223 -9.14 14.16 4.02
N PHE A 224 -8.86 12.88 3.86
CA PHE A 224 -7.98 12.41 2.80
C PHE A 224 -8.64 11.39 1.85
N LEU A 225 -9.71 10.70 2.29
CA LEU A 225 -10.44 9.69 1.52
C LEU A 225 -11.96 9.73 1.81
N PRO A 226 -12.65 10.89 1.65
CA PRO A 226 -14.07 11.04 1.98
C PRO A 226 -14.99 10.12 1.18
N GLU A 227 -14.54 9.64 0.02
CA GLU A 227 -15.30 8.70 -0.79
C GLU A 227 -15.50 7.36 -0.09
N PHE A 228 -14.54 6.95 0.75
CA PHE A 228 -14.66 5.75 1.58
C PHE A 228 -15.71 5.92 2.68
N ASP A 229 -15.83 7.11 3.28
CA ASP A 229 -16.85 7.40 4.29
C ASP A 229 -18.25 7.21 3.70
N ILE A 230 -18.47 7.68 2.47
CA ILE A 230 -19.73 7.47 1.76
C ILE A 230 -20.01 5.98 1.55
N CYS A 231 -18.98 5.19 1.23
CA CYS A 231 -19.12 3.73 1.11
C CYS A 231 -19.51 3.08 2.46
N MET A 232 -18.91 3.52 3.57
CA MET A 232 -19.25 3.01 4.92
C MET A 232 -20.72 3.25 5.28
N GLU A 233 -21.29 4.36 4.82
CA GLU A 233 -22.68 4.75 5.07
C GLU A 233 -23.68 4.18 4.03
N THR A 234 -23.19 3.56 2.95
CA THR A 234 -24.05 3.03 1.88
C THR A 234 -24.45 1.58 2.17
N ALA A 235 -25.70 1.38 2.50
CA ALA A 235 -26.29 0.05 2.69
C ALA A 235 -26.49 -0.68 1.38
N GLN A 236 -26.37 -2.01 1.40
CA GLN A 236 -26.67 -2.92 0.29
C GLN A 236 -27.81 -3.85 0.69
N ASN A 237 -28.87 -3.90 -0.12
CA ASN A 237 -30.01 -4.78 0.09
C ASN A 237 -30.16 -5.69 -1.12
N ASN A 238 -29.32 -6.73 -1.20
CA ASN A 238 -29.46 -7.78 -2.20
C ASN A 238 -28.88 -9.11 -1.66
N PRO A 239 -29.24 -10.29 -2.24
CA PRO A 239 -28.84 -11.58 -1.72
C PRO A 239 -27.33 -11.82 -1.66
N HIS A 240 -26.55 -11.14 -2.50
CA HIS A 240 -25.11 -11.33 -2.58
C HIS A 240 -24.34 -10.58 -1.49
N HIS A 241 -24.93 -9.58 -0.82
CA HIS A 241 -24.25 -8.71 0.12
C HIS A 241 -24.92 -8.74 1.51
N CYS A 242 -24.10 -8.90 2.54
CA CYS A 242 -24.51 -8.86 3.95
C CYS A 242 -23.97 -7.65 4.71
N TYR A 243 -23.19 -6.80 4.05
CA TYR A 243 -22.51 -5.64 4.61
C TYR A 243 -22.87 -4.35 3.88
N SER A 244 -22.59 -3.18 4.48
CA SER A 244 -22.50 -1.92 3.72
C SER A 244 -21.40 -2.02 2.67
N VAL A 245 -21.36 -1.08 1.71
CA VAL A 245 -20.30 -1.06 0.68
C VAL A 245 -18.93 -0.97 1.33
N GLY A 246 -18.75 -0.08 2.32
CA GLY A 246 -17.47 0.11 2.99
C GLY A 246 -17.06 -1.08 3.85
N GLU A 247 -18.00 -1.71 4.57
CA GLU A 247 -17.72 -2.93 5.33
C GLU A 247 -17.30 -4.08 4.41
N HIS A 248 -17.95 -4.24 3.27
CA HIS A 248 -17.56 -5.20 2.25
C HIS A 248 -16.12 -4.92 1.77
N ILE A 249 -15.77 -3.65 1.47
CA ILE A 249 -14.40 -3.26 1.11
C ILE A 249 -13.40 -3.70 2.19
N LEU A 250 -13.69 -3.45 3.46
CA LEU A 250 -12.80 -3.85 4.56
C LEU A 250 -12.60 -5.37 4.64
N HIS A 251 -13.66 -6.16 4.39
CA HIS A 251 -13.55 -7.60 4.33
C HIS A 251 -12.70 -8.07 3.14
N THR A 252 -12.89 -7.50 1.94
CA THR A 252 -12.09 -7.87 0.77
C THR A 252 -10.62 -7.59 0.93
N LEU A 253 -10.26 -6.53 1.66
CA LEU A 253 -8.85 -6.21 1.97
C LEU A 253 -8.13 -7.33 2.70
N LYS A 254 -8.80 -8.12 3.51
CA LYS A 254 -8.19 -9.24 4.27
C LYS A 254 -7.94 -10.46 3.39
N GLU A 255 -8.76 -10.64 2.37
CA GLU A 255 -8.78 -11.85 1.53
C GLU A 255 -7.77 -11.80 0.37
N VAL A 256 -7.14 -10.64 0.12
CA VAL A 256 -6.14 -10.48 -0.93
C VAL A 256 -4.73 -10.40 -0.33
N GLU A 257 -3.73 -10.82 -1.09
CA GLU A 257 -2.32 -10.77 -0.67
C GLU A 257 -1.89 -9.34 -0.29
N PRO A 258 -0.87 -9.18 0.60
CA PRO A 258 -0.37 -7.88 1.04
C PRO A 258 0.48 -7.18 -0.05
N ASP A 259 -0.04 -7.13 -1.26
CA ASP A 259 0.53 -6.38 -2.39
C ASP A 259 -0.12 -5.00 -2.52
N LYS A 260 0.68 -3.97 -2.79
CA LYS A 260 0.23 -2.58 -2.91
C LYS A 260 -0.89 -2.42 -3.94
N VAL A 261 -0.74 -3.02 -5.13
CA VAL A 261 -1.69 -2.84 -6.23
C VAL A 261 -2.99 -3.58 -5.94
N LEU A 262 -2.91 -4.82 -5.44
CA LEU A 262 -4.07 -5.63 -5.09
C LEU A 262 -4.87 -5.01 -3.94
N ARG A 263 -4.19 -4.56 -2.86
CA ARG A 263 -4.86 -3.90 -1.72
C ARG A 263 -5.52 -2.58 -2.12
N LEU A 264 -4.89 -1.78 -2.98
CA LEU A 264 -5.51 -0.57 -3.54
C LEU A 264 -6.68 -0.92 -4.47
N ALA A 265 -6.55 -1.97 -5.28
CA ALA A 265 -7.66 -2.42 -6.12
C ALA A 265 -8.88 -2.81 -5.28
N MET A 266 -8.68 -3.55 -4.17
CA MET A 266 -9.78 -3.91 -3.28
C MET A 266 -10.33 -2.71 -2.51
N LEU A 267 -9.50 -1.73 -2.13
CA LEU A 267 -9.98 -0.49 -1.52
C LEU A 267 -10.95 0.28 -2.44
N PHE A 268 -10.74 0.20 -3.75
CA PHE A 268 -11.47 1.02 -4.72
C PHE A 268 -12.42 0.24 -5.63
N HIS A 269 -12.47 -1.11 -5.60
CA HIS A 269 -13.28 -1.87 -6.56
C HIS A 269 -14.75 -1.45 -6.57
N ASP A 270 -15.30 -1.18 -5.41
CA ASP A 270 -16.70 -0.82 -5.19
C ASP A 270 -16.94 0.67 -4.90
N ILE A 271 -15.92 1.53 -5.02
CA ILE A 271 -15.99 2.96 -4.68
C ILE A 271 -17.05 3.72 -5.51
N GLY A 272 -17.42 3.19 -6.68
CA GLY A 272 -18.44 3.76 -7.57
C GLY A 272 -19.86 3.39 -7.19
N LYS A 273 -20.10 2.41 -6.32
CA LYS A 273 -21.44 1.92 -5.97
C LYS A 273 -22.37 3.00 -5.41
N PRO A 274 -21.94 3.87 -4.47
CA PRO A 274 -22.82 4.92 -3.96
C PRO A 274 -23.38 5.85 -5.04
N GLN A 275 -22.61 6.14 -6.11
CA GLN A 275 -23.03 7.03 -7.19
C GLN A 275 -23.95 6.37 -8.22
N THR A 276 -23.99 5.03 -8.25
CA THR A 276 -24.79 4.26 -9.22
C THR A 276 -25.92 3.49 -8.56
N LEU A 277 -26.14 3.73 -7.27
CA LEU A 277 -27.16 3.05 -6.49
C LEU A 277 -28.57 3.36 -7.03
N THR A 278 -29.29 2.31 -7.37
CA THR A 278 -30.73 2.36 -7.67
C THR A 278 -31.46 1.30 -6.85
N ILE A 279 -32.75 1.53 -6.59
CA ILE A 279 -33.59 0.61 -5.81
C ILE A 279 -34.78 0.27 -6.68
N ASP A 280 -35.06 -1.01 -6.86
CA ASP A 280 -36.22 -1.48 -7.62
C ASP A 280 -37.50 -1.48 -6.78
N GLU A 281 -38.64 -1.82 -7.42
CA GLU A 281 -39.96 -1.88 -6.76
C GLU A 281 -40.03 -2.88 -5.61
N LYS A 282 -39.11 -3.84 -5.53
CA LYS A 282 -39.02 -4.85 -4.47
C LYS A 282 -38.08 -4.40 -3.32
N GLY A 283 -37.50 -3.20 -3.44
CA GLY A 283 -36.53 -2.68 -2.47
C GLY A 283 -35.12 -3.27 -2.63
N ILE A 284 -34.82 -3.96 -3.72
CA ILE A 284 -33.50 -4.54 -4.00
C ILE A 284 -32.60 -3.46 -4.59
N THR A 285 -31.37 -3.39 -4.10
CA THR A 285 -30.36 -2.44 -4.57
C THR A 285 -29.60 -2.97 -5.79
N HIS A 286 -29.38 -2.09 -6.77
CA HIS A 286 -28.61 -2.34 -7.99
C HIS A 286 -27.58 -1.24 -8.19
N ASN A 287 -26.43 -1.58 -8.79
CA ASN A 287 -25.28 -0.67 -8.97
C ASN A 287 -24.71 -0.80 -10.40
N HIS A 288 -25.58 -0.69 -11.42
CA HIS A 288 -25.16 -0.83 -12.81
C HIS A 288 -24.13 0.23 -13.21
N GLY A 289 -23.01 -0.21 -13.79
CA GLY A 289 -21.95 0.68 -14.24
C GLY A 289 -21.00 1.17 -13.14
N HIS A 290 -21.12 0.69 -11.90
CA HIS A 290 -20.25 1.12 -10.79
C HIS A 290 -18.75 0.93 -11.07
N ALA A 291 -18.37 -0.12 -11.80
CA ALA A 291 -16.97 -0.38 -12.15
C ALA A 291 -16.37 0.71 -13.06
N GLN A 292 -17.19 1.28 -13.98
CA GLN A 292 -16.76 2.38 -14.82
C GLN A 292 -16.61 3.69 -14.03
N VAL A 293 -17.63 4.02 -13.23
CA VAL A 293 -17.59 5.19 -12.34
C VAL A 293 -16.45 5.04 -11.32
N GLY A 294 -16.28 3.83 -10.77
CA GLY A 294 -15.19 3.49 -9.85
C GLY A 294 -13.81 3.68 -10.47
N GLU A 295 -13.59 3.29 -11.74
CA GLU A 295 -12.35 3.55 -12.47
C GLU A 295 -12.01 5.04 -12.51
N GLU A 296 -12.97 5.88 -12.89
CA GLU A 296 -12.77 7.33 -12.98
C GLU A 296 -12.50 7.96 -11.60
N MET A 297 -13.23 7.54 -10.57
CA MET A 297 -13.01 7.97 -9.18
C MET A 297 -11.63 7.56 -8.70
N THR A 298 -11.23 6.31 -8.92
CA THR A 298 -9.93 5.76 -8.55
C THR A 298 -8.77 6.59 -9.12
N VAL A 299 -8.82 6.94 -10.39
CA VAL A 299 -7.80 7.80 -11.04
C VAL A 299 -7.71 9.16 -10.34
N LYS A 300 -8.86 9.79 -10.02
CA LYS A 300 -8.89 11.08 -9.33
C LYS A 300 -8.31 10.99 -7.92
N ILE A 301 -8.71 9.97 -7.16
CA ILE A 301 -8.25 9.74 -5.78
C ILE A 301 -6.75 9.46 -5.74
N LEU A 302 -6.26 8.52 -6.56
CA LEU A 302 -4.85 8.16 -6.58
C LEU A 302 -3.94 9.31 -7.04
N ARG A 303 -4.39 10.14 -7.99
CA ARG A 303 -3.69 11.39 -8.37
C ARG A 303 -3.66 12.41 -7.23
N ARG A 304 -4.79 12.59 -6.52
CA ARG A 304 -4.87 13.46 -5.33
C ARG A 304 -3.91 12.99 -4.25
N LEU A 305 -3.77 11.68 -4.06
CA LEU A 305 -2.85 11.06 -3.12
C LEU A 305 -1.42 10.87 -3.67
N LYS A 306 -1.12 11.43 -4.86
CA LYS A 306 0.23 11.45 -5.46
C LYS A 306 0.85 10.08 -5.76
N PHE A 307 0.02 9.08 -6.11
CA PHE A 307 0.54 7.81 -6.61
C PHE A 307 1.20 7.94 -7.99
N ASP A 308 2.14 7.05 -8.27
CA ASP A 308 2.80 6.94 -9.57
C ASP A 308 1.86 6.42 -10.66
N ASN A 309 2.16 6.75 -11.92
CA ASN A 309 1.31 6.42 -13.05
C ASN A 309 1.17 4.90 -13.31
N ASP A 310 2.20 4.10 -13.00
CA ASP A 310 2.14 2.63 -13.16
C ASP A 310 1.14 2.04 -12.17
N THR A 311 1.22 2.43 -10.89
CA THR A 311 0.25 2.07 -9.85
C THR A 311 -1.17 2.49 -10.26
N ILE A 312 -1.37 3.74 -10.69
CA ILE A 312 -2.68 4.24 -11.13
C ILE A 312 -3.23 3.39 -12.28
N ASN A 313 -2.40 3.10 -13.29
CA ASN A 313 -2.83 2.34 -14.47
C ASN A 313 -3.21 0.89 -14.14
N LYS A 314 -2.50 0.23 -13.24
CA LYS A 314 -2.81 -1.14 -12.80
C LYS A 314 -4.09 -1.16 -11.97
N VAL A 315 -4.19 -0.30 -10.95
CA VAL A 315 -5.34 -0.26 -10.03
C VAL A 315 -6.63 0.09 -10.77
N ARG A 316 -6.64 1.15 -11.62
CA ARG A 316 -7.84 1.54 -12.36
C ARG A 316 -8.37 0.43 -13.27
N LYS A 317 -7.46 -0.33 -13.93
CA LYS A 317 -7.86 -1.48 -14.75
C LYS A 317 -8.44 -2.61 -13.92
N LEU A 318 -7.86 -2.92 -12.75
CA LEU A 318 -8.41 -3.92 -11.85
C LEU A 318 -9.80 -3.50 -11.37
N VAL A 319 -10.00 -2.24 -10.98
CA VAL A 319 -11.31 -1.68 -10.63
C VAL A 319 -12.29 -1.75 -11.81
N ARG A 320 -11.84 -1.41 -13.04
CA ARG A 320 -12.68 -1.49 -14.25
C ARG A 320 -13.18 -2.88 -14.54
N TYR A 321 -12.37 -3.91 -14.31
CA TYR A 321 -12.63 -5.27 -14.75
C TYR A 321 -13.01 -6.24 -13.63
N HIS A 322 -13.06 -5.80 -12.35
CA HIS A 322 -13.32 -6.69 -11.21
C HIS A 322 -14.66 -7.42 -11.34
N ASP A 323 -15.70 -6.73 -11.80
CA ASP A 323 -17.08 -7.29 -11.96
C ASP A 323 -17.31 -7.94 -13.34
N GLN A 324 -16.35 -7.83 -14.27
CA GLN A 324 -16.56 -8.36 -15.60
C GLN A 324 -16.61 -9.88 -15.62
N LYS A 325 -17.72 -10.45 -16.09
CA LYS A 325 -17.89 -11.89 -16.31
C LYS A 325 -17.06 -12.35 -17.51
N VAL A 326 -16.36 -13.44 -17.34
CA VAL A 326 -15.66 -14.18 -18.41
C VAL A 326 -16.33 -15.56 -18.50
N GLU A 327 -16.72 -15.97 -19.71
CA GLU A 327 -17.29 -17.30 -19.90
C GLU A 327 -16.18 -18.36 -19.89
N PRO A 328 -16.44 -19.56 -19.30
CA PRO A 328 -15.48 -20.66 -19.29
C PRO A 328 -15.34 -21.23 -20.72
N GLY A 329 -14.20 -20.94 -21.36
CA GLY A 329 -13.86 -21.39 -22.70
C GLY A 329 -12.65 -20.65 -23.25
N ALA A 330 -11.70 -21.37 -23.87
CA ALA A 330 -10.39 -20.84 -24.25
C ALA A 330 -10.47 -19.56 -25.08
N LYS A 331 -11.38 -19.48 -26.08
CA LYS A 331 -11.58 -18.27 -26.89
C LYS A 331 -12.01 -17.04 -26.06
N TYR A 332 -12.86 -17.24 -25.07
CA TYR A 332 -13.34 -16.15 -24.22
C TYR A 332 -12.23 -15.66 -23.28
N VAL A 333 -11.43 -16.61 -22.77
CA VAL A 333 -10.27 -16.28 -21.93
C VAL A 333 -9.22 -15.54 -22.75
N ARG A 334 -8.83 -16.00 -23.95
CA ARG A 334 -7.89 -15.27 -24.84
C ARG A 334 -8.36 -13.85 -25.13
N ARG A 335 -9.62 -13.67 -25.50
CA ARG A 335 -10.20 -12.33 -25.74
C ARG A 335 -10.21 -11.47 -24.49
N ALA A 336 -10.47 -12.06 -23.32
CA ALA A 336 -10.40 -11.33 -22.05
C ALA A 336 -8.98 -10.88 -21.72
N VAL A 337 -7.98 -11.76 -21.89
CA VAL A 337 -6.57 -11.42 -21.71
C VAL A 337 -6.14 -10.31 -22.67
N ASN A 338 -6.48 -10.41 -23.96
CA ASN A 338 -6.18 -9.40 -24.95
C ASN A 338 -6.73 -8.01 -24.57
N ARG A 339 -8.01 -7.94 -24.13
CA ARG A 339 -8.69 -6.71 -23.77
C ARG A 339 -8.16 -6.08 -22.48
N MET A 340 -7.91 -6.89 -21.45
CA MET A 340 -7.52 -6.43 -20.12
C MET A 340 -6.01 -6.21 -20.02
N GLY A 341 -5.24 -6.99 -20.76
CA GLY A 341 -3.79 -7.03 -20.78
C GLY A 341 -3.22 -8.19 -19.95
N GLU A 342 -2.12 -8.74 -20.43
CA GLU A 342 -1.43 -9.91 -19.86
C GLU A 342 -0.96 -9.71 -18.42
N ILE A 343 -0.65 -8.47 -18.02
CA ILE A 343 -0.24 -8.13 -16.65
C ILE A 343 -1.46 -8.06 -15.69
N ILE A 344 -2.61 -7.60 -16.20
CA ILE A 344 -3.79 -7.32 -15.37
C ILE A 344 -4.65 -8.56 -15.18
N PHE A 345 -4.80 -9.36 -16.24
CA PHE A 345 -5.71 -10.52 -16.21
C PHE A 345 -5.40 -11.51 -15.07
N PRO A 346 -4.14 -11.93 -14.84
CA PRO A 346 -3.82 -12.84 -13.73
C PRO A 346 -4.11 -12.23 -12.35
N LEU A 347 -3.93 -10.92 -12.17
CA LEU A 347 -4.24 -10.25 -10.91
C LEU A 347 -5.74 -10.24 -10.58
N LEU A 348 -6.59 -10.34 -11.61
CA LEU A 348 -8.05 -10.40 -11.43
C LEU A 348 -8.50 -11.69 -10.74
N PHE A 349 -7.72 -12.76 -10.75
CA PHE A 349 -8.06 -13.97 -9.99
C PHE A 349 -8.06 -13.70 -8.49
N SER A 350 -7.01 -13.04 -7.96
CA SER A 350 -6.96 -12.62 -6.55
C SER A 350 -8.06 -11.62 -6.20
N VAL A 351 -8.29 -10.62 -7.07
CA VAL A 351 -9.35 -9.61 -6.87
C VAL A 351 -10.74 -10.27 -6.81
N LYS A 352 -11.08 -11.14 -7.77
CA LYS A 352 -12.38 -11.83 -7.80
C LYS A 352 -12.54 -12.81 -6.65
N TYR A 353 -11.48 -13.52 -6.29
CA TYR A 353 -11.51 -14.41 -5.13
C TYR A 353 -11.83 -13.64 -3.85
N ALA A 354 -11.12 -12.55 -3.60
CA ALA A 354 -11.32 -11.71 -2.41
C ALA A 354 -12.75 -11.11 -2.37
N ASP A 355 -13.26 -10.64 -3.50
CA ASP A 355 -14.62 -10.13 -3.61
C ASP A 355 -15.66 -11.22 -3.29
N ILE A 356 -15.53 -12.42 -3.86
CA ILE A 356 -16.42 -13.56 -3.59
C ILE A 356 -16.39 -13.97 -2.12
N MET A 357 -15.19 -14.02 -1.51
CA MET A 357 -15.04 -14.42 -0.11
C MET A 357 -15.66 -13.43 0.87
N ALA A 358 -15.68 -12.15 0.52
CA ALA A 358 -16.30 -11.10 1.32
C ALA A 358 -17.81 -10.91 1.08
N GLN A 359 -18.39 -11.63 0.11
CA GLN A 359 -19.84 -11.66 -0.14
C GLN A 359 -20.56 -12.62 0.83
N SER A 360 -21.90 -12.65 0.76
CA SER A 360 -22.70 -13.67 1.42
C SER A 360 -22.39 -15.07 0.89
N ASP A 361 -22.89 -16.12 1.55
CA ASP A 361 -22.71 -17.51 1.08
C ASP A 361 -23.53 -17.84 -0.19
N TYR A 362 -24.37 -16.90 -0.64
CA TYR A 362 -25.23 -17.09 -1.82
C TYR A 362 -24.40 -17.31 -3.09
N GLU A 363 -24.56 -18.48 -3.69
CA GLU A 363 -23.83 -18.93 -4.89
C GLU A 363 -22.29 -18.89 -4.75
N ARG A 364 -21.73 -18.87 -3.54
CA ARG A 364 -20.27 -18.73 -3.34
C ARG A 364 -19.50 -19.88 -3.99
N GLU A 365 -19.93 -21.12 -3.74
CA GLU A 365 -19.24 -22.31 -4.26
C GLU A 365 -19.24 -22.35 -5.79
N GLU A 366 -20.38 -22.04 -6.42
CA GLU A 366 -20.50 -21.97 -7.88
C GLU A 366 -19.58 -20.90 -8.48
N LYS A 367 -19.52 -19.70 -7.84
CA LYS A 367 -18.63 -18.61 -8.26
C LYS A 367 -17.16 -19.01 -8.17
N LEU A 368 -16.74 -19.65 -7.07
CA LEU A 368 -15.37 -20.12 -6.87
C LEU A 368 -15.00 -21.21 -7.87
N GLN A 369 -15.89 -22.17 -8.12
CA GLN A 369 -15.68 -23.23 -9.11
C GLN A 369 -15.51 -22.63 -10.52
N ARG A 370 -16.36 -21.68 -10.90
CA ARG A 370 -16.24 -20.98 -12.19
C ARG A 370 -14.92 -20.24 -12.31
N LEU A 371 -14.47 -19.56 -11.24
CA LEU A 371 -13.18 -18.85 -11.21
C LEU A 371 -12.01 -19.81 -11.39
N ALA A 372 -12.05 -20.98 -10.73
CA ALA A 372 -11.03 -22.03 -10.85
C ALA A 372 -10.93 -22.57 -12.29
N VAL A 373 -12.06 -22.89 -12.91
CA VAL A 373 -12.10 -23.36 -14.31
C VAL A 373 -11.51 -22.33 -15.27
N ILE A 374 -11.82 -21.04 -15.09
CA ILE A 374 -11.26 -19.97 -15.93
C ILE A 374 -9.74 -19.88 -15.74
N LYS A 375 -9.26 -20.06 -14.50
CA LYS A 375 -7.84 -20.05 -14.20
C LYS A 375 -7.09 -21.22 -14.84
N GLU A 376 -7.65 -22.44 -14.77
CA GLU A 376 -7.10 -23.62 -15.44
C GLU A 376 -6.99 -23.40 -16.96
N ILE A 377 -8.06 -22.90 -17.60
CA ILE A 377 -8.04 -22.58 -19.03
C ILE A 377 -6.95 -21.54 -19.36
N TYR A 378 -6.77 -20.53 -18.51
CA TYR A 378 -5.73 -19.52 -18.70
C TYR A 378 -4.32 -20.13 -18.60
N GLU A 379 -4.09 -21.00 -17.61
CA GLU A 379 -2.83 -21.72 -17.44
C GLU A 379 -2.52 -22.61 -18.64
N GLU A 380 -3.50 -23.36 -19.18
CA GLU A 380 -3.34 -24.13 -20.41
C GLU A 380 -2.98 -23.27 -21.64
N ILE A 381 -3.60 -22.09 -21.79
CA ILE A 381 -3.31 -21.14 -22.86
C ILE A 381 -1.85 -20.68 -22.79
N LEU A 382 -1.35 -20.40 -21.57
CA LEU A 382 0.06 -20.01 -21.35
C LEU A 382 1.03 -21.17 -21.64
N GLU A 383 0.72 -22.38 -21.19
CA GLU A 383 1.55 -23.58 -21.45
C GLU A 383 1.69 -23.87 -22.95
N ARG A 384 0.62 -23.64 -23.71
CA ARG A 384 0.64 -23.81 -25.17
C ARG A 384 1.25 -22.63 -25.92
N ASN A 385 1.67 -21.57 -25.22
CA ASN A 385 2.18 -20.33 -25.82
C ASN A 385 1.24 -19.77 -26.91
N GLU A 386 -0.07 -19.79 -26.66
CA GLU A 386 -1.04 -19.29 -27.61
C GLU A 386 -0.94 -17.77 -27.75
N CYS A 387 -1.27 -17.27 -28.95
CA CYS A 387 -1.25 -15.84 -29.24
C CYS A 387 -2.33 -15.09 -28.44
N LEU A 388 -1.92 -14.07 -27.67
CA LEU A 388 -2.82 -13.28 -26.83
C LEU A 388 -2.84 -11.79 -27.22
N SER A 389 -1.84 -11.35 -27.98
CA SER A 389 -1.68 -9.95 -28.35
C SER A 389 -1.09 -9.78 -29.75
N LEU A 390 -1.10 -8.55 -30.29
CA LEU A 390 -0.46 -8.23 -31.57
C LEU A 390 1.03 -8.58 -31.62
N LYS A 391 1.70 -8.66 -30.46
CA LYS A 391 3.13 -9.01 -30.39
C LYS A 391 3.39 -10.49 -30.71
N ASP A 392 2.39 -11.34 -30.43
CA ASP A 392 2.47 -12.79 -30.59
C ASP A 392 1.96 -13.23 -31.96
N LEU A 393 1.44 -12.29 -32.76
CA LEU A 393 0.90 -12.59 -34.07
C LEU A 393 2.04 -12.98 -35.04
N ALA A 394 1.86 -14.05 -35.79
CA ALA A 394 2.87 -14.55 -36.75
C ALA A 394 3.09 -13.62 -37.96
N VAL A 395 2.30 -12.56 -38.10
CA VAL A 395 2.38 -11.54 -39.18
C VAL A 395 2.58 -10.18 -38.56
N THR A 396 3.51 -9.43 -39.11
CA THR A 396 3.82 -8.05 -38.72
C THR A 396 3.32 -7.05 -39.77
N GLY A 397 3.33 -5.74 -39.44
CA GLY A 397 3.01 -4.69 -40.39
C GLY A 397 3.96 -4.69 -41.62
N SER A 398 5.23 -5.07 -41.42
CA SER A 398 6.20 -5.20 -42.51
C SER A 398 5.86 -6.32 -43.48
N ASP A 399 5.30 -7.43 -42.97
CA ASP A 399 4.86 -8.55 -43.83
C ASP A 399 3.66 -8.16 -44.68
N LEU A 400 2.73 -7.38 -44.11
CA LEU A 400 1.58 -6.86 -44.88
C LEU A 400 1.99 -5.89 -45.98
N ILE A 401 3.00 -5.05 -45.72
CA ILE A 401 3.57 -4.14 -46.73
C ILE A 401 4.27 -4.96 -47.83
N ALA A 402 5.04 -5.98 -47.47
CA ALA A 402 5.67 -6.89 -48.45
C ALA A 402 4.65 -7.66 -49.30
N ALA A 403 3.46 -7.92 -48.74
CA ALA A 403 2.33 -8.51 -49.47
C ALA A 403 1.54 -7.50 -50.36
N GLY A 404 2.01 -6.25 -50.48
CA GLY A 404 1.46 -5.24 -51.39
C GLY A 404 0.54 -4.20 -50.74
N MET A 405 0.37 -4.22 -49.40
CA MET A 405 -0.42 -3.20 -48.72
C MET A 405 0.32 -1.86 -48.65
N GLN A 406 -0.43 -0.78 -48.77
CA GLN A 406 0.12 0.57 -48.59
C GLN A 406 0.34 0.89 -47.09
N PRO A 407 1.48 1.50 -46.73
CA PRO A 407 1.72 1.96 -45.36
C PRO A 407 0.63 2.94 -44.89
N GLY A 408 0.04 2.68 -43.72
CA GLY A 408 -0.99 3.55 -43.16
C GLY A 408 -1.80 2.90 -42.00
N LYS A 409 -2.85 3.58 -41.58
CA LYS A 409 -3.73 3.12 -40.49
C LYS A 409 -4.43 1.78 -40.77
N GLU A 410 -4.61 1.46 -42.06
CA GLU A 410 -5.25 0.23 -42.51
C GLU A 410 -4.47 -1.03 -42.11
N ILE A 411 -3.12 -0.95 -42.05
CA ILE A 411 -2.26 -2.03 -41.59
C ILE A 411 -2.63 -2.39 -40.13
N GLY A 412 -2.82 -1.40 -39.25
CA GLY A 412 -3.23 -1.63 -37.88
C GLY A 412 -4.60 -2.29 -37.78
N ASN A 413 -5.56 -1.84 -38.57
CA ASN A 413 -6.90 -2.42 -38.59
C ASN A 413 -6.88 -3.90 -39.05
N ILE A 414 -6.09 -4.21 -40.07
CA ILE A 414 -5.95 -5.59 -40.56
C ILE A 414 -5.26 -6.47 -39.52
N LEU A 415 -4.17 -5.98 -38.88
CA LEU A 415 -3.53 -6.75 -37.81
C LEU A 415 -4.52 -7.06 -36.67
N HIS A 416 -5.40 -6.14 -36.30
CA HIS A 416 -6.45 -6.40 -35.32
C HIS A 416 -7.49 -7.41 -35.82
N LYS A 417 -7.93 -7.34 -37.09
CA LYS A 417 -8.84 -8.36 -37.66
C LYS A 417 -8.18 -9.75 -37.67
N LEU A 418 -6.90 -9.83 -38.06
CA LEU A 418 -6.15 -11.10 -38.04
C LEU A 418 -5.98 -11.64 -36.60
N LEU A 419 -5.73 -10.76 -35.64
CA LEU A 419 -5.65 -11.15 -34.24
C LEU A 419 -6.99 -11.73 -33.74
N GLU A 420 -8.13 -11.13 -34.08
CA GLU A 420 -9.45 -11.68 -33.71
C GLU A 420 -9.66 -13.10 -34.24
N ILE A 421 -9.19 -13.41 -35.47
CA ILE A 421 -9.24 -14.76 -36.06
C ILE A 421 -8.38 -15.72 -35.23
N VAL A 422 -7.18 -15.29 -34.83
CA VAL A 422 -6.26 -16.11 -34.04
C VAL A 422 -6.76 -16.30 -32.61
N LEU A 423 -7.36 -15.28 -32.00
CA LEU A 423 -7.99 -15.40 -30.67
C LEU A 423 -9.17 -16.38 -30.66
N GLU A 424 -9.89 -16.52 -31.78
CA GLU A 424 -10.92 -17.55 -31.95
C GLU A 424 -10.29 -18.94 -32.11
N ASN A 425 -9.29 -19.07 -33.03
CA ASN A 425 -8.58 -20.31 -33.27
C ASN A 425 -7.07 -20.11 -33.34
N PRO A 426 -6.30 -20.45 -32.29
CA PRO A 426 -4.86 -20.20 -32.23
C PRO A 426 -4.03 -20.97 -33.26
N GLU A 427 -4.56 -22.10 -33.81
CA GLU A 427 -3.87 -22.83 -34.85
C GLU A 427 -3.76 -22.06 -36.17
N CYS A 428 -4.57 -21.00 -36.32
CA CYS A 428 -4.52 -20.08 -37.46
C CYS A 428 -3.31 -19.14 -37.40
N ASN A 429 -2.55 -19.08 -36.28
CA ASN A 429 -1.40 -18.19 -36.13
C ASN A 429 -0.18 -18.70 -36.92
N ARG A 430 -0.31 -18.79 -38.22
CA ARG A 430 0.74 -19.17 -39.17
C ARG A 430 0.82 -18.12 -40.29
N LYS A 431 2.03 -17.66 -40.59
CA LYS A 431 2.27 -16.54 -41.51
C LYS A 431 1.62 -16.76 -42.87
N GLU A 432 1.82 -17.92 -43.47
CA GLU A 432 1.29 -18.25 -44.81
C GLU A 432 -0.24 -18.24 -44.80
N TYR A 433 -0.85 -18.78 -43.72
CA TYR A 433 -2.30 -18.82 -43.61
C TYR A 433 -2.87 -17.41 -43.45
N LEU A 434 -2.31 -16.60 -42.54
CA LEU A 434 -2.80 -15.25 -42.28
C LEU A 434 -2.64 -14.33 -43.51
N LEU A 435 -1.55 -14.45 -44.26
CA LEU A 435 -1.37 -13.73 -45.50
C LEU A 435 -2.33 -14.17 -46.63
N SER A 436 -2.72 -15.47 -46.64
CA SER A 436 -3.68 -15.97 -47.65
C SER A 436 -5.10 -15.44 -47.42
N LEU A 437 -5.41 -14.88 -46.27
CA LEU A 437 -6.71 -14.26 -45.99
C LEU A 437 -6.84 -12.84 -46.59
N LEU A 438 -5.77 -12.28 -47.12
CA LEU A 438 -5.79 -10.94 -47.72
C LEU A 438 -6.31 -10.97 -49.18
N PRO A 439 -7.12 -9.96 -49.63
CA PRO A 439 -7.67 -8.87 -48.83
C PRO A 439 -8.83 -9.35 -47.96
N LEU A 440 -8.84 -8.99 -46.67
CA LEU A 440 -9.97 -9.27 -45.79
C LEU A 440 -11.20 -8.50 -46.26
N GLN A 441 -12.25 -9.20 -46.68
CA GLN A 441 -13.56 -8.57 -46.95
C GLN A 441 -14.15 -8.02 -45.66
N ASP A 442 -14.81 -6.85 -45.72
CA ASP A 442 -15.44 -6.20 -44.57
C ASP A 442 -16.58 -7.00 -43.97
#